data_b51bfa49a33f6c2243faee794410cc4e
#
_entry.id   b51bfa49a33f6c2243faee794410cc4e
#
_cell.length_a   1.000
_cell.length_b   1.000
_cell.length_c   1.000
_cell.angle_alpha   90.00
_cell.angle_beta   90.00
_cell.angle_gamma   90.00
#
_symmetry.space_group_name_H-M   'P 1'
#
loop_
_entity.id
_entity.type
_entity.pdbx_description
1 polymer ?
#
loop_
_entity_poly.entity_id
_entity_poly.type
_entity_poly.pdbx_seq_one_letter_code
_entity_poly.pdbx_strand_id
1 'polypeptide(L)'
;MSITPFRPHITLLLAVQALLFAGVAFSQDQSDRPPWARKPKSTATADSNSKSSTTSTSTAAPTSSPVGEPGKIVQPTSPVPVDDSQGPAAQHGRIRVNVNLVNVLVSVLDEKNRPAPDLPKEAFHLFEEGVGQKIDKFESETSQPLDLAIMIDSSLSAHKEISFEQEAAAHFIRQVLRPGDRLSVFAFDENVTQVAAFSDNVAELQAAVRKIPAGAGTSIYDAVLLGSRALERCGEDRRRVIILVTDAGETTSTSDFDAARKEAVRSNTLLYTIVIRPVKNESGRNTAGEHALETMTDTTGGAMFYPDTPQELGAIFDRIDRELRTQYLLAYYPTPRGPANTYRSIVVAVNPSGYHVRHRKSYLTGPQ
;
A
#
# COMPACT_ATOMS: atom_id res chain seq x y z
N MET A 1 -0.05 -24.98 73.62
CA MET A 1 -0.39 -23.56 73.42
C MET A 1 -0.43 -23.33 71.91
N SER A 2 -1.64 -23.39 71.42
CA SER A 2 -1.92 -23.35 69.95
C SER A 2 -2.52 -21.99 69.64
N ILE A 3 -1.92 -21.25 68.74
CA ILE A 3 -2.45 -19.97 68.28
C ILE A 3 -2.69 -20.10 66.78
N THR A 4 -3.97 -20.17 66.40
CA THR A 4 -4.48 -20.09 64.99
C THR A 4 -4.60 -18.63 64.56
N PRO A 5 -4.22 -18.26 63.32
CA PRO A 5 -4.53 -16.94 62.80
C PRO A 5 -5.87 -16.90 62.05
N PHE A 6 -6.59 -15.86 62.35
CA PHE A 6 -7.87 -15.40 61.84
C PHE A 6 -7.78 -15.00 60.33
N ARG A 7 -8.69 -15.50 59.50
CA ARG A 7 -8.92 -15.03 58.12
C ARG A 7 -10.15 -14.13 58.09
N PRO A 8 -10.09 -12.91 57.50
CA PRO A 8 -11.30 -12.18 57.17
C PRO A 8 -11.82 -12.55 55.77
N HIS A 9 -13.09 -12.92 55.71
CA HIS A 9 -13.87 -13.03 54.47
C HIS A 9 -14.25 -11.63 53.97
N ILE A 10 -13.82 -11.26 52.74
CA ILE A 10 -14.32 -10.08 52.05
C ILE A 10 -15.44 -10.54 51.09
N THR A 11 -16.67 -10.21 51.47
CA THR A 11 -17.88 -10.41 50.68
C THR A 11 -17.95 -9.29 49.61
N LEU A 12 -17.83 -9.64 48.34
CA LEU A 12 -17.98 -8.70 47.23
C LEU A 12 -19.45 -8.56 46.87
N LEU A 13 -20.05 -7.39 47.16
CA LEU A 13 -21.41 -7.03 46.78
C LEU A 13 -21.40 -6.51 45.35
N LEU A 14 -21.99 -7.27 44.39
CA LEU A 14 -22.29 -6.85 43.03
C LEU A 14 -23.58 -6.04 43.04
N ALA A 15 -23.48 -4.72 42.87
CA ALA A 15 -24.61 -3.86 42.58
C ALA A 15 -24.73 -3.70 41.04
N VAL A 16 -25.76 -4.34 40.48
CA VAL A 16 -26.17 -4.14 39.08
C VAL A 16 -27.05 -2.88 39.06
N GLN A 17 -26.54 -1.79 38.50
CA GLN A 17 -27.35 -0.63 38.10
C GLN A 17 -27.69 -0.71 36.61
N ALA A 18 -28.93 -1.07 36.32
CA ALA A 18 -29.54 -0.91 35.01
C ALA A 18 -29.88 0.57 34.80
N LEU A 19 -29.16 1.28 33.90
CA LEU A 19 -29.50 2.62 33.45
C LEU A 19 -30.32 2.50 32.16
N LEU A 20 -31.60 2.84 32.26
CA LEU A 20 -32.52 3.12 31.17
C LEU A 20 -32.03 4.39 30.44
N PHE A 21 -31.53 4.24 29.21
CA PHE A 21 -31.33 5.37 28.32
C PHE A 21 -32.62 5.69 27.58
N ALA A 22 -33.32 6.71 28.05
CA ALA A 22 -34.35 7.40 27.29
C ALA A 22 -33.65 8.22 26.18
N GLY A 23 -33.94 7.91 24.92
CA GLY A 23 -33.40 8.64 23.78
C GLY A 23 -33.96 10.07 23.75
N VAL A 24 -33.09 11.05 24.00
CA VAL A 24 -33.35 12.45 23.68
C VAL A 24 -32.58 12.74 22.39
N ALA A 25 -33.32 12.91 21.29
CA ALA A 25 -32.76 13.39 20.04
C ALA A 25 -32.37 14.84 20.21
N PHE A 26 -31.07 15.12 20.43
CA PHE A 26 -30.53 16.46 20.32
C PHE A 26 -30.37 16.81 18.85
N SER A 27 -31.26 17.65 18.35
CA SER A 27 -31.04 18.41 17.11
C SER A 27 -29.90 19.40 17.37
N GLN A 28 -28.67 19.06 16.96
CA GLN A 28 -27.57 20.02 17.00
C GLN A 28 -27.78 21.06 15.90
N ASP A 29 -28.01 22.30 16.33
CA ASP A 29 -28.03 23.47 15.46
C ASP A 29 -26.69 23.62 14.73
N GLN A 30 -26.74 23.80 13.40
CA GLN A 30 -25.54 23.92 12.55
C GLN A 30 -24.74 25.19 12.79
N SER A 31 -25.23 26.13 13.66
CA SER A 31 -24.57 27.39 13.98
C SER A 31 -23.27 27.25 14.77
N ASP A 32 -23.10 26.15 15.54
CA ASP A 32 -21.95 25.94 16.42
C ASP A 32 -20.75 25.24 15.75
N ARG A 33 -20.83 24.95 14.45
CA ARG A 33 -19.70 24.37 13.73
C ARG A 33 -18.74 25.45 13.22
N PRO A 34 -17.43 25.20 13.32
CA PRO A 34 -16.44 26.13 12.75
C PRO A 34 -16.64 26.30 11.24
N PRO A 35 -16.26 27.47 10.66
CA PRO A 35 -16.60 27.83 9.27
C PRO A 35 -16.25 26.78 8.20
N TRP A 36 -15.17 26.02 8.43
CA TRP A 36 -14.70 24.98 7.51
C TRP A 36 -15.53 23.66 7.54
N ALA A 37 -16.38 23.48 8.57
CA ALA A 37 -17.21 22.28 8.75
C ALA A 37 -18.68 22.48 8.31
N ARG A 38 -19.02 23.64 7.70
CA ARG A 38 -20.38 23.97 7.24
C ARG A 38 -20.55 23.54 5.79
N LYS A 39 -21.58 22.73 5.49
CA LYS A 39 -21.93 22.41 4.10
C LYS A 39 -22.40 23.67 3.36
N PRO A 40 -21.98 23.89 2.09
CA PRO A 40 -22.45 25.02 1.31
C PRO A 40 -23.97 24.91 1.09
N LYS A 41 -24.67 26.01 1.32
CA LYS A 41 -26.13 26.15 1.07
C LYS A 41 -26.35 26.12 -0.44
N SER A 42 -27.05 25.10 -0.93
CA SER A 42 -27.55 25.02 -2.31
C SER A 42 -28.57 26.16 -2.52
N THR A 43 -28.20 27.17 -3.27
CA THR A 43 -29.13 28.14 -3.81
C THR A 43 -29.64 27.63 -5.16
N ALA A 44 -30.86 27.12 -5.16
CA ALA A 44 -31.63 26.97 -6.37
C ALA A 44 -32.13 28.36 -6.80
N THR A 45 -31.78 28.81 -7.99
CA THR A 45 -32.47 29.93 -8.65
C THR A 45 -32.81 29.49 -10.08
N ALA A 46 -34.09 29.67 -10.35
CA ALA A 46 -34.73 29.34 -11.61
C ALA A 46 -34.52 30.41 -12.69
N ASP A 47 -34.55 29.95 -13.92
CA ASP A 47 -34.98 30.57 -15.16
C ASP A 47 -34.70 32.03 -15.47
N SER A 48 -34.01 32.25 -16.59
CA SER A 48 -34.63 33.03 -17.69
C SER A 48 -33.83 32.95 -18.99
N ASN A 49 -34.50 32.53 -19.95
CA ASN A 49 -34.51 32.55 -21.41
C ASN A 49 -33.95 33.87 -22.02
N SER A 50 -32.96 33.79 -22.97
CA SER A 50 -33.01 34.65 -24.17
C SER A 50 -32.13 34.12 -25.29
N LYS A 51 -32.74 34.07 -26.45
CA LYS A 51 -32.26 33.76 -27.78
C LYS A 51 -31.36 34.91 -28.31
N SER A 52 -30.41 34.54 -29.15
CA SER A 52 -30.10 35.13 -30.52
C SER A 52 -28.73 34.59 -30.94
N SER A 53 -28.61 33.82 -31.96
CA SER A 53 -28.68 34.04 -33.42
C SER A 53 -27.39 34.60 -34.02
N THR A 54 -26.90 33.80 -35.00
CA THR A 54 -26.15 34.15 -36.24
C THR A 54 -24.67 34.54 -36.08
N THR A 55 -23.70 34.11 -36.90
CA THR A 55 -23.68 33.82 -38.34
C THR A 55 -22.32 33.26 -38.70
N SER A 56 -22.31 32.25 -39.54
CA SER A 56 -21.42 31.77 -40.58
C SER A 56 -20.22 32.62 -41.02
N THR A 57 -19.10 31.96 -41.40
CA THR A 57 -18.40 32.04 -42.69
C THR A 57 -17.18 31.11 -42.60
N SER A 58 -17.08 29.94 -43.28
CA SER A 58 -16.69 29.67 -44.63
C SER A 58 -15.33 30.23 -45.05
N THR A 59 -14.33 29.37 -45.30
CA THR A 59 -13.55 29.36 -46.54
C THR A 59 -12.45 28.29 -46.50
N ALA A 60 -12.61 27.26 -47.31
CA ALA A 60 -11.81 26.71 -48.39
C ALA A 60 -10.46 25.99 -48.07
N ALA A 61 -10.46 24.76 -48.51
CA ALA A 61 -9.28 23.99 -48.95
C ALA A 61 -8.74 24.50 -50.31
N PRO A 62 -7.53 24.07 -50.67
CA PRO A 62 -7.48 23.10 -51.76
C PRO A 62 -6.39 22.00 -51.68
N THR A 63 -6.79 20.80 -52.10
CA THR A 63 -6.23 19.92 -53.13
C THR A 63 -4.72 19.67 -53.19
N SER A 64 -4.28 18.43 -53.19
CA SER A 64 -4.17 17.51 -54.31
C SER A 64 -3.51 16.18 -53.92
N SER A 65 -4.08 15.10 -54.47
CA SER A 65 -3.51 13.73 -54.52
C SER A 65 -2.46 13.65 -55.67
N PRO A 66 -1.67 12.54 -55.75
CA PRO A 66 -2.15 11.35 -56.45
C PRO A 66 -1.67 9.98 -55.89
N VAL A 67 -2.57 9.06 -55.86
CA VAL A 67 -2.66 7.74 -56.53
C VAL A 67 -1.37 6.91 -56.63
N GLY A 68 -1.39 5.75 -55.97
CA GLY A 68 -0.58 4.58 -56.25
C GLY A 68 -1.42 3.32 -56.00
N GLU A 69 -1.60 2.53 -57.01
CA GLU A 69 -2.46 1.36 -57.16
C GLU A 69 -2.10 0.14 -56.29
N PRO A 70 -3.05 -0.81 -56.08
CA PRO A 70 -2.92 -1.87 -55.09
C PRO A 70 -2.31 -3.15 -55.63
N GLY A 71 -1.40 -3.72 -54.82
CA GLY A 71 -0.84 -5.06 -55.03
C GLY A 71 -1.85 -6.16 -54.69
N LYS A 72 -2.09 -7.06 -55.63
CA LYS A 72 -2.92 -8.25 -55.56
C LYS A 72 -2.58 -9.16 -54.38
N ILE A 73 -3.58 -9.44 -53.54
CA ILE A 73 -3.55 -10.52 -52.55
C ILE A 73 -4.04 -11.78 -53.27
N VAL A 74 -3.19 -12.82 -53.29
CA VAL A 74 -3.52 -14.15 -53.78
C VAL A 74 -4.20 -14.91 -52.63
N GLN A 75 -5.43 -15.33 -52.84
CA GLN A 75 -6.13 -16.27 -51.96
C GLN A 75 -5.66 -17.71 -52.27
N PRO A 76 -5.40 -18.55 -51.24
CA PRO A 76 -5.32 -19.99 -51.44
C PRO A 76 -6.71 -20.60 -51.33
N THR A 77 -7.01 -21.41 -52.33
CA THR A 77 -8.25 -22.12 -52.58
C THR A 77 -8.35 -23.43 -51.78
N SER A 78 -9.60 -23.74 -51.41
CA SER A 78 -10.27 -25.03 -51.25
C SER A 78 -10.13 -25.79 -49.93
N PRO A 79 -11.26 -26.16 -49.33
CA PRO A 79 -11.30 -27.00 -48.11
C PRO A 79 -11.18 -28.48 -48.48
N VAL A 80 -10.40 -29.17 -47.68
CA VAL A 80 -10.33 -30.63 -47.64
C VAL A 80 -11.55 -31.15 -46.87
N PRO A 81 -12.27 -32.19 -47.33
CA PRO A 81 -13.38 -32.79 -46.58
C PRO A 81 -12.87 -33.46 -45.33
N VAL A 82 -13.38 -33.08 -44.16
CA VAL A 82 -13.14 -33.74 -42.90
C VAL A 82 -14.24 -34.82 -42.73
N ASP A 83 -13.79 -36.06 -42.61
CA ASP A 83 -14.60 -37.25 -42.35
C ASP A 83 -15.33 -37.12 -40.98
N ASP A 84 -16.66 -37.09 -41.05
CA ASP A 84 -17.59 -36.95 -39.92
C ASP A 84 -17.91 -38.36 -39.35
N SER A 85 -16.93 -39.01 -38.72
CA SER A 85 -17.18 -40.25 -37.98
C SER A 85 -16.33 -40.37 -36.71
N GLN A 86 -16.59 -39.46 -35.75
CA GLN A 86 -16.23 -39.73 -34.34
C GLN A 86 -17.38 -39.30 -33.44
N GLY A 87 -17.93 -40.31 -32.73
CA GLY A 87 -19.03 -40.17 -31.80
C GLY A 87 -18.77 -39.21 -30.63
N PRO A 88 -19.75 -38.94 -29.75
CA PRO A 88 -19.68 -37.84 -28.78
C PRO A 88 -18.52 -38.04 -27.80
N ALA A 89 -17.44 -37.31 -28.04
CA ALA A 89 -16.38 -37.16 -27.08
C ALA A 89 -16.97 -36.54 -25.81
N ALA A 90 -16.96 -37.31 -24.74
CA ALA A 90 -17.33 -36.86 -23.41
C ALA A 90 -16.61 -35.52 -23.14
N GLN A 91 -17.38 -34.44 -23.05
CA GLN A 91 -16.91 -33.18 -22.55
C GLN A 91 -16.51 -33.38 -21.10
N HIS A 92 -15.28 -33.75 -20.87
CA HIS A 92 -14.66 -33.67 -19.55
C HIS A 92 -14.62 -32.17 -19.25
N GLY A 93 -15.63 -31.67 -18.57
CA GLY A 93 -15.67 -30.33 -18.05
C GLY A 93 -14.41 -30.10 -17.23
N ARG A 94 -13.46 -29.34 -17.76
CA ARG A 94 -12.34 -28.83 -16.98
C ARG A 94 -12.94 -27.96 -15.89
N ILE A 95 -13.11 -28.53 -14.70
CA ILE A 95 -13.40 -27.75 -13.50
C ILE A 95 -12.16 -26.89 -13.28
N ARG A 96 -12.22 -25.63 -13.70
CA ARG A 96 -11.24 -24.62 -13.30
C ARG A 96 -11.51 -24.30 -11.84
N VAL A 97 -10.86 -25.00 -10.94
CA VAL A 97 -10.81 -24.63 -9.54
C VAL A 97 -9.83 -23.45 -9.47
N ASN A 98 -10.36 -22.22 -9.43
CA ASN A 98 -9.56 -21.05 -9.08
C ASN A 98 -9.16 -21.20 -7.61
N VAL A 99 -7.99 -21.72 -7.38
CA VAL A 99 -7.44 -21.91 -6.04
C VAL A 99 -6.62 -20.67 -5.71
N ASN A 100 -7.22 -19.71 -5.03
CA ASN A 100 -6.55 -18.48 -4.64
C ASN A 100 -5.64 -18.76 -3.44
N LEU A 101 -4.37 -18.98 -3.69
CA LEU A 101 -3.33 -19.06 -2.67
C LEU A 101 -3.08 -17.65 -2.12
N VAL A 102 -3.22 -17.48 -0.81
CA VAL A 102 -2.96 -16.20 -0.13
C VAL A 102 -1.54 -16.23 0.42
N ASN A 103 -0.69 -15.35 -0.10
CA ASN A 103 0.69 -15.15 0.35
C ASN A 103 0.73 -14.07 1.44
N VAL A 104 1.41 -14.34 2.55
CA VAL A 104 1.60 -13.39 3.65
C VAL A 104 3.09 -13.28 3.95
N LEU A 105 3.66 -12.12 3.69
CA LEU A 105 5.01 -11.79 4.14
C LEU A 105 4.97 -11.43 5.62
N VAL A 106 5.88 -11.99 6.39
CA VAL A 106 5.93 -11.82 7.85
C VAL A 106 7.34 -11.43 8.27
N SER A 107 7.45 -10.28 8.91
CA SER A 107 8.66 -9.87 9.61
C SER A 107 8.54 -10.26 11.09
N VAL A 108 9.52 -11.01 11.59
CA VAL A 108 9.60 -11.39 13.00
C VAL A 108 10.84 -10.76 13.61
N LEU A 109 10.66 -9.97 14.64
CA LEU A 109 11.73 -9.23 15.31
C LEU A 109 11.79 -9.61 16.78
N ASP A 110 13.01 -9.68 17.33
CA ASP A 110 13.22 -9.88 18.77
C ASP A 110 12.90 -8.60 19.58
N GLU A 111 13.00 -8.67 20.89
CA GLU A 111 12.78 -7.54 21.82
C GLU A 111 13.71 -6.34 21.55
N LYS A 112 14.82 -6.55 20.88
CA LYS A 112 15.77 -5.50 20.44
C LYS A 112 15.49 -5.02 19.02
N ASN A 113 14.34 -5.39 18.45
CA ASN A 113 13.96 -5.09 17.07
C ASN A 113 14.96 -5.61 16.02
N ARG A 114 15.62 -6.74 16.25
CA ARG A 114 16.48 -7.41 15.29
C ARG A 114 15.71 -8.56 14.64
N PRO A 115 15.90 -8.82 13.33
CA PRO A 115 15.26 -9.95 12.67
C PRO A 115 15.60 -11.29 13.35
N ALA A 116 14.62 -12.17 13.41
CA ALA A 116 14.72 -13.55 13.93
C ALA A 116 14.44 -14.54 12.79
N PRO A 117 15.44 -14.90 11.96
CA PRO A 117 15.22 -15.66 10.71
C PRO A 117 15.08 -17.18 10.92
N ASP A 118 15.47 -17.74 12.05
CA ASP A 118 15.64 -19.19 12.25
C ASP A 118 14.45 -19.88 12.92
N LEU A 119 13.26 -19.27 12.89
CA LEU A 119 12.09 -19.87 13.48
C LEU A 119 11.51 -20.99 12.59
N PRO A 120 11.18 -22.17 13.17
CA PRO A 120 10.56 -23.25 12.41
C PRO A 120 9.09 -22.96 12.10
N LYS A 121 8.54 -23.62 11.08
CA LYS A 121 7.14 -23.44 10.64
C LYS A 121 6.13 -23.63 11.79
N GLU A 122 6.41 -24.54 12.70
CA GLU A 122 5.56 -24.91 13.85
C GLU A 122 5.40 -23.77 14.86
N ALA A 123 6.32 -22.79 14.82
CA ALA A 123 6.22 -21.58 15.65
C ALA A 123 5.11 -20.63 15.17
N PHE A 124 4.66 -20.75 13.91
CA PHE A 124 3.72 -19.83 13.29
C PHE A 124 2.29 -20.34 13.36
N HIS A 125 1.38 -19.48 13.79
CA HIS A 125 -0.05 -19.71 13.81
C HIS A 125 -0.73 -18.62 13.00
N LEU A 126 -1.44 -19.01 11.95
CA LEU A 126 -2.12 -18.10 11.02
C LEU A 126 -3.63 -18.21 11.18
N PHE A 127 -4.29 -17.06 11.27
CA PHE A 127 -5.73 -16.95 11.39
C PHE A 127 -6.27 -16.02 10.30
N GLU A 128 -7.43 -16.38 9.74
CA GLU A 128 -8.21 -15.52 8.86
C GLU A 128 -9.61 -15.39 9.41
N GLU A 129 -10.11 -14.16 9.61
CA GLU A 129 -11.40 -13.90 10.27
C GLU A 129 -11.54 -14.63 11.62
N GLY A 130 -10.43 -14.77 12.36
CA GLY A 130 -10.38 -15.50 13.62
C GLY A 130 -10.35 -17.02 13.51
N VAL A 131 -10.45 -17.58 12.28
CA VAL A 131 -10.40 -19.03 12.04
C VAL A 131 -8.96 -19.46 11.72
N GLY A 132 -8.43 -20.42 12.47
CA GLY A 132 -7.10 -20.98 12.23
C GLY A 132 -6.96 -21.57 10.83
N GLN A 133 -5.89 -21.20 10.12
CA GLN A 133 -5.60 -21.65 8.76
C GLN A 133 -4.37 -22.56 8.75
N LYS A 134 -4.40 -23.56 7.87
CA LYS A 134 -3.25 -24.42 7.63
C LYS A 134 -2.26 -23.70 6.73
N ILE A 135 -1.01 -23.58 7.18
CA ILE A 135 0.08 -23.07 6.34
C ILE A 135 0.48 -24.17 5.36
N ASP A 136 0.24 -23.97 4.07
CA ASP A 136 0.58 -24.94 3.01
C ASP A 136 2.01 -24.76 2.51
N LYS A 137 2.45 -23.52 2.31
CA LYS A 137 3.82 -23.17 1.95
C LYS A 137 4.45 -22.31 3.03
N PHE A 138 5.72 -22.62 3.37
CA PHE A 138 6.53 -21.88 4.33
C PHE A 138 7.94 -21.71 3.77
N GLU A 139 8.43 -20.48 3.75
CA GLU A 139 9.81 -20.18 3.41
C GLU A 139 10.36 -19.25 4.49
N SER A 140 11.50 -19.59 5.07
CA SER A 140 12.33 -18.68 5.84
C SER A 140 13.24 -17.93 4.85
N GLU A 141 13.44 -16.63 5.06
CA GLU A 141 14.28 -15.82 4.17
C GLU A 141 13.89 -15.96 2.69
N THR A 142 12.65 -15.58 2.37
CA THR A 142 12.12 -15.76 1.02
C THR A 142 13.05 -15.22 -0.07
N SER A 143 13.31 -16.05 -1.08
CA SER A 143 14.14 -15.73 -2.24
C SER A 143 13.42 -14.90 -3.32
N GLN A 144 12.13 -14.58 -3.13
CA GLN A 144 11.39 -13.76 -4.10
C GLN A 144 12.07 -12.42 -4.32
N PRO A 145 12.33 -12.04 -5.58
CA PRO A 145 12.97 -10.76 -5.90
C PRO A 145 12.13 -9.57 -5.45
N LEU A 146 12.79 -8.47 -5.17
CA LEU A 146 12.17 -7.21 -4.76
C LEU A 146 11.91 -6.30 -5.96
N ASP A 147 10.75 -5.66 -5.98
CA ASP A 147 10.51 -4.42 -6.67
C ASP A 147 10.31 -3.32 -5.62
N LEU A 148 11.21 -2.34 -5.60
CA LEU A 148 11.18 -1.24 -4.65
C LEU A 148 10.81 0.06 -5.35
N ALA A 149 9.97 0.87 -4.71
CA ALA A 149 9.75 2.26 -5.06
C ALA A 149 10.26 3.13 -3.92
N ILE A 150 11.34 3.86 -4.14
CA ILE A 150 11.78 4.91 -3.21
C ILE A 150 11.03 6.18 -3.59
N MET A 151 10.32 6.77 -2.62
CA MET A 151 9.51 7.96 -2.79
C MET A 151 10.03 9.04 -1.85
N ILE A 152 10.55 10.12 -2.43
CA ILE A 152 11.21 11.19 -1.69
C ILE A 152 10.33 12.44 -1.78
N ASP A 153 9.97 12.96 -0.62
CA ASP A 153 9.30 14.24 -0.47
C ASP A 153 10.24 15.35 -0.90
N SER A 154 9.86 16.08 -1.94
CA SER A 154 10.65 17.20 -2.47
C SER A 154 10.05 18.56 -2.11
N SER A 155 9.11 18.60 -1.17
CA SER A 155 8.47 19.83 -0.71
C SER A 155 9.45 20.82 -0.07
N LEU A 156 9.07 22.09 -0.02
CA LEU A 156 9.90 23.16 0.57
C LEU A 156 10.15 22.97 2.06
N SER A 157 9.24 22.30 2.79
CA SER A 157 9.43 21.97 4.22
C SER A 157 10.53 20.95 4.45
N ALA A 158 10.64 19.97 3.54
CA ALA A 158 11.68 18.94 3.55
C ALA A 158 13.04 19.43 3.00
N HIS A 159 13.05 20.58 2.29
CA HIS A 159 14.19 21.05 1.50
C HIS A 159 15.50 21.24 2.28
N LYS A 160 15.45 21.56 3.58
CA LYS A 160 16.66 21.76 4.39
C LYS A 160 17.50 20.50 4.53
N GLU A 161 16.86 19.35 4.54
CA GLU A 161 17.48 18.05 4.77
C GLU A 161 17.61 17.23 3.47
N ILE A 162 17.10 17.73 2.35
CA ILE A 162 16.98 16.99 1.08
C ILE A 162 18.31 16.41 0.58
N SER A 163 19.41 17.11 0.78
CA SER A 163 20.75 16.63 0.37
C SER A 163 21.20 15.42 1.18
N PHE A 164 20.86 15.35 2.47
CA PHE A 164 21.11 14.18 3.32
C PHE A 164 20.22 13.02 2.93
N GLU A 165 18.96 13.29 2.66
CA GLU A 165 17.99 12.29 2.19
C GLU A 165 18.44 11.68 0.88
N GLN A 166 18.83 12.52 -0.07
CA GLN A 166 19.34 12.09 -1.38
C GLN A 166 20.62 11.25 -1.25
N GLU A 167 21.55 11.64 -0.42
CA GLU A 167 22.79 10.88 -0.23
C GLU A 167 22.54 9.57 0.51
N ALA A 168 21.69 9.57 1.56
CA ALA A 168 21.31 8.36 2.26
C ALA A 168 20.54 7.39 1.34
N ALA A 169 19.61 7.90 0.54
CA ALA A 169 18.87 7.11 -0.46
C ALA A 169 19.81 6.56 -1.55
N ALA A 170 20.77 7.37 -2.02
CA ALA A 170 21.76 6.92 -3.00
C ALA A 170 22.68 5.82 -2.42
N HIS A 171 23.03 5.90 -1.13
CA HIS A 171 23.77 4.85 -0.44
C HIS A 171 22.93 3.57 -0.33
N PHE A 172 21.69 3.70 0.10
CA PHE A 172 20.75 2.58 0.23
C PHE A 172 20.54 1.85 -1.11
N ILE A 173 20.35 2.57 -2.22
CA ILE A 173 20.19 1.98 -3.56
C ILE A 173 21.33 1.01 -3.88
N ARG A 174 22.57 1.39 -3.57
CA ARG A 174 23.75 0.54 -3.80
C ARG A 174 23.75 -0.72 -2.95
N GLN A 175 23.19 -0.63 -1.76
CA GLN A 175 23.25 -1.67 -0.75
C GLN A 175 22.10 -2.67 -0.90
N VAL A 176 20.88 -2.17 -1.19
CA VAL A 176 19.68 -2.99 -1.20
C VAL A 176 19.55 -3.86 -2.45
N LEU A 177 20.02 -3.38 -3.60
CA LEU A 177 19.84 -4.10 -4.87
C LEU A 177 20.72 -5.35 -4.96
N ARG A 178 20.08 -6.49 -5.10
CA ARG A 178 20.70 -7.79 -5.39
C ARG A 178 20.31 -8.26 -6.80
N PRO A 179 21.02 -9.24 -7.37
CA PRO A 179 20.65 -9.80 -8.66
C PRO A 179 19.16 -10.21 -8.71
N GLY A 180 18.43 -9.70 -9.69
CA GLY A 180 17.00 -9.91 -9.86
C GLY A 180 16.10 -8.87 -9.19
N ASP A 181 16.59 -8.05 -8.27
CA ASP A 181 15.84 -6.91 -7.71
C ASP A 181 15.79 -5.74 -8.68
N ARG A 182 14.75 -4.89 -8.56
CA ARG A 182 14.65 -3.63 -9.30
C ARG A 182 14.18 -2.52 -8.37
N LEU A 183 14.62 -1.32 -8.67
CA LEU A 183 14.21 -0.14 -7.92
C LEU A 183 13.78 0.97 -8.88
N SER A 184 12.77 1.71 -8.50
CA SER A 184 12.31 2.93 -9.15
C SER A 184 12.41 4.09 -8.17
N VAL A 185 12.71 5.28 -8.66
CA VAL A 185 12.79 6.50 -7.87
C VAL A 185 11.63 7.41 -8.25
N PHE A 186 10.92 7.88 -7.23
CA PHE A 186 9.86 8.86 -7.36
C PHE A 186 10.20 10.08 -6.50
N ALA A 187 9.90 11.25 -7.02
CA ALA A 187 9.81 12.49 -6.26
C ALA A 187 8.34 12.88 -6.16
N PHE A 188 7.93 13.45 -5.03
CA PHE A 188 6.59 13.99 -4.89
C PHE A 188 6.61 15.34 -4.16
N ASP A 189 5.84 16.24 -4.71
CA ASP A 189 5.51 17.56 -4.21
C ASP A 189 3.98 17.75 -4.37
N GLU A 190 3.52 18.77 -5.11
CA GLU A 190 2.13 18.83 -5.58
C GLU A 190 1.77 17.70 -6.54
N ASN A 191 2.77 17.12 -7.19
CA ASN A 191 2.64 16.04 -8.15
C ASN A 191 3.56 14.88 -7.82
N VAL A 192 3.21 13.69 -8.29
CA VAL A 192 4.07 12.51 -8.17
C VAL A 192 4.77 12.26 -9.49
N THR A 193 6.10 12.34 -9.50
CA THR A 193 6.93 12.16 -10.67
C THR A 193 7.83 10.95 -10.54
N GLN A 194 7.77 10.01 -11.49
CA GLN A 194 8.73 8.93 -11.59
C GLN A 194 10.02 9.45 -12.25
N VAL A 195 11.05 9.71 -11.44
CA VAL A 195 12.34 10.28 -11.92
C VAL A 195 13.30 9.23 -12.46
N ALA A 196 13.12 7.96 -12.09
CA ALA A 196 13.77 6.81 -12.70
C ALA A 196 12.81 5.61 -12.76
N ALA A 197 12.75 4.94 -13.90
CA ALA A 197 11.97 3.71 -14.08
C ALA A 197 12.55 2.55 -13.26
N PHE A 198 11.81 1.44 -13.13
CA PHE A 198 12.31 0.23 -12.48
C PHE A 198 13.54 -0.33 -13.20
N SER A 199 14.68 -0.30 -12.52
CA SER A 199 16.00 -0.67 -13.04
C SER A 199 16.83 -1.35 -11.94
N ASP A 200 17.82 -2.11 -12.33
CA ASP A 200 18.91 -2.62 -11.49
C ASP A 200 20.20 -1.83 -11.65
N ASN A 201 20.19 -0.80 -12.50
CA ASN A 201 21.34 0.06 -12.74
C ASN A 201 21.54 1.07 -11.59
N VAL A 202 22.37 0.69 -10.64
CA VAL A 202 22.68 1.48 -9.44
C VAL A 202 23.14 2.91 -9.78
N ALA A 203 24.00 3.06 -10.78
CA ALA A 203 24.54 4.38 -11.14
C ALA A 203 23.47 5.34 -11.67
N GLU A 204 22.57 4.84 -12.51
CA GLU A 204 21.43 5.59 -13.04
C GLU A 204 20.48 6.03 -11.92
N LEU A 205 20.10 5.09 -11.06
CA LEU A 205 19.20 5.34 -9.93
C LEU A 205 19.78 6.36 -8.95
N GLN A 206 21.07 6.24 -8.60
CA GLN A 206 21.75 7.20 -7.75
C GLN A 206 21.81 8.60 -8.38
N ALA A 207 22.06 8.67 -9.68
CA ALA A 207 22.08 9.95 -10.41
C ALA A 207 20.69 10.60 -10.43
N ALA A 208 19.62 9.80 -10.55
CA ALA A 208 18.25 10.27 -10.50
C ALA A 208 17.90 10.87 -9.13
N VAL A 209 18.20 10.17 -8.05
CA VAL A 209 17.95 10.68 -6.68
C VAL A 209 18.62 12.03 -6.44
N ARG A 210 19.90 12.17 -6.81
CA ARG A 210 20.66 13.42 -6.60
C ARG A 210 20.17 14.60 -7.44
N LYS A 211 19.31 14.36 -8.42
CA LYS A 211 18.76 15.40 -9.32
C LYS A 211 17.33 15.79 -8.99
N ILE A 212 16.74 15.26 -7.92
CA ILE A 212 15.38 15.62 -7.50
C ILE A 212 15.36 17.11 -7.12
N PRO A 213 14.57 17.95 -7.83
CA PRO A 213 14.48 19.36 -7.51
C PRO A 213 13.58 19.58 -6.30
N ALA A 214 13.70 20.73 -5.65
CA ALA A 214 12.71 21.17 -4.68
C ALA A 214 11.42 21.60 -5.38
N GLY A 215 10.28 21.22 -4.80
CA GLY A 215 8.94 21.53 -5.26
C GLY A 215 8.10 22.20 -4.18
N ALA A 216 6.82 22.44 -4.48
CA ALA A 216 5.87 23.05 -3.55
C ALA A 216 4.73 22.07 -3.25
N GLY A 217 4.17 22.13 -2.04
CA GLY A 217 3.13 21.20 -1.61
C GLY A 217 3.64 19.79 -1.31
N THR A 218 2.74 18.89 -0.88
CA THR A 218 3.09 17.50 -0.52
C THR A 218 1.88 16.61 -0.77
N SER A 219 1.99 15.66 -1.69
CA SER A 219 0.91 14.75 -2.12
C SER A 219 1.19 13.31 -1.68
N ILE A 220 1.16 13.06 -0.37
CA ILE A 220 1.50 11.75 0.23
C ILE A 220 0.57 10.64 -0.24
N TYR A 221 -0.75 10.89 -0.22
CA TYR A 221 -1.71 9.86 -0.58
C TYR A 221 -1.64 9.50 -2.06
N ASP A 222 -1.43 10.49 -2.92
CA ASP A 222 -1.19 10.24 -4.35
C ASP A 222 0.12 9.48 -4.58
N ALA A 223 1.17 9.79 -3.81
CA ALA A 223 2.44 9.06 -3.87
C ALA A 223 2.25 7.58 -3.53
N VAL A 224 1.62 7.24 -2.40
CA VAL A 224 1.36 5.85 -2.02
C VAL A 224 0.48 5.14 -3.05
N LEU A 225 -0.58 5.78 -3.54
CA LEU A 225 -1.51 5.22 -4.52
C LEU A 225 -0.81 4.94 -5.85
N LEU A 226 -0.10 5.92 -6.41
CA LEU A 226 0.56 5.80 -7.70
C LEU A 226 1.77 4.87 -7.63
N GLY A 227 2.55 4.89 -6.54
CA GLY A 227 3.64 3.96 -6.28
C GLY A 227 3.15 2.51 -6.21
N SER A 228 2.04 2.27 -5.51
CA SER A 228 1.42 0.94 -5.41
C SER A 228 0.97 0.42 -6.78
N ARG A 229 0.36 1.27 -7.60
CA ARG A 229 -0.04 0.94 -8.99
C ARG A 229 1.16 0.70 -9.90
N ALA A 230 2.24 1.45 -9.72
CA ALA A 230 3.46 1.25 -10.49
C ALA A 230 4.10 -0.10 -10.20
N LEU A 231 4.16 -0.48 -8.91
CA LEU A 231 4.66 -1.77 -8.46
C LEU A 231 3.79 -2.94 -8.92
N GLU A 232 2.47 -2.79 -8.94
CA GLU A 232 1.57 -3.85 -9.40
C GLU A 232 1.82 -4.24 -10.86
N ARG A 233 2.16 -3.29 -11.73
CA ARG A 233 2.47 -3.53 -13.14
C ARG A 233 3.76 -4.35 -13.36
N CYS A 234 4.57 -4.50 -12.33
CA CYS A 234 5.86 -5.19 -12.42
C CYS A 234 5.77 -6.73 -12.40
N GLY A 235 4.60 -7.31 -12.12
CA GLY A 235 4.36 -8.76 -12.08
C GLY A 235 3.93 -9.27 -10.71
N GLU A 236 3.42 -10.51 -10.66
CA GLU A 236 2.81 -11.08 -9.44
C GLU A 236 3.81 -11.83 -8.54
N ASP A 237 4.88 -12.38 -9.10
CA ASP A 237 5.86 -13.21 -8.38
C ASP A 237 6.98 -12.41 -7.70
N ARG A 238 6.73 -11.14 -7.41
CA ARG A 238 7.72 -10.22 -6.86
C ARG A 238 7.19 -9.54 -5.60
N ARG A 239 8.07 -9.30 -4.64
CA ARG A 239 7.72 -8.54 -3.43
C ARG A 239 7.71 -7.06 -3.74
N ARG A 240 6.61 -6.38 -3.43
CA ARG A 240 6.39 -4.97 -3.71
C ARG A 240 6.59 -4.16 -2.45
N VAL A 241 7.49 -3.19 -2.52
CA VAL A 241 7.87 -2.37 -1.36
C VAL A 241 7.91 -0.89 -1.74
N ILE A 242 7.22 -0.06 -0.98
CA ILE A 242 7.39 1.39 -0.99
C ILE A 242 8.23 1.77 0.22
N ILE A 243 9.26 2.60 0.00
CA ILE A 243 9.99 3.32 1.05
C ILE A 243 9.69 4.80 0.86
N LEU A 244 8.87 5.33 1.75
CA LEU A 244 8.41 6.72 1.74
C LEU A 244 9.23 7.54 2.72
N VAL A 245 9.85 8.61 2.24
CA VAL A 245 10.61 9.58 3.05
C VAL A 245 9.89 10.91 2.98
N THR A 246 9.41 11.44 4.12
CA THR A 246 8.55 12.64 4.18
C THR A 246 8.60 13.29 5.55
N ASP A 247 8.16 14.54 5.65
CA ASP A 247 7.89 15.22 6.93
C ASP A 247 6.44 15.01 7.44
N ALA A 248 5.67 14.16 6.78
CA ALA A 248 4.26 13.85 7.05
C ALA A 248 3.28 15.00 6.81
N GLY A 249 3.66 16.02 6.05
CA GLY A 249 2.88 17.22 5.79
C GLY A 249 1.92 17.12 4.60
N GLU A 250 0.92 16.20 4.62
CA GLU A 250 -0.07 16.09 3.54
C GLU A 250 -0.82 17.42 3.27
N THR A 251 -0.79 17.91 2.04
CA THR A 251 -1.39 19.20 1.67
C THR A 251 -2.16 19.23 0.35
N THR A 252 -1.78 18.43 -0.65
CA THR A 252 -2.22 18.63 -2.04
C THR A 252 -2.71 17.37 -2.75
N SER A 253 -2.76 16.21 -2.08
CA SER A 253 -3.24 14.97 -2.73
C SER A 253 -4.65 15.14 -3.29
N THR A 254 -4.85 14.62 -4.49
CA THR A 254 -6.16 14.48 -5.12
C THR A 254 -6.92 13.27 -4.56
N SER A 255 -6.18 12.22 -4.22
CA SER A 255 -6.70 11.01 -3.58
C SER A 255 -6.86 11.22 -2.08
N ASP A 256 -7.81 10.50 -1.48
CA ASP A 256 -7.95 10.47 -0.03
C ASP A 256 -7.13 9.35 0.61
N PHE A 257 -7.01 9.40 1.93
CA PHE A 257 -6.32 8.42 2.76
C PHE A 257 -6.81 6.97 2.49
N ASP A 258 -8.13 6.79 2.40
CA ASP A 258 -8.72 5.46 2.24
C ASP A 258 -8.42 4.86 0.87
N ALA A 259 -8.41 5.68 -0.20
CA ALA A 259 -8.04 5.24 -1.54
C ALA A 259 -6.58 4.78 -1.58
N ALA A 260 -5.66 5.55 -1.01
CA ALA A 260 -4.25 5.20 -0.95
C ALA A 260 -4.02 3.90 -0.16
N ARG A 261 -4.61 3.79 1.04
CA ARG A 261 -4.52 2.62 1.91
C ARG A 261 -5.07 1.35 1.24
N LYS A 262 -6.26 1.45 0.65
CA LYS A 262 -6.91 0.33 -0.06
C LYS A 262 -6.08 -0.13 -1.26
N GLU A 263 -5.49 0.79 -1.98
CA GLU A 263 -4.63 0.47 -3.13
C GLU A 263 -3.35 -0.28 -2.70
N ALA A 264 -2.68 0.17 -1.64
CA ALA A 264 -1.51 -0.51 -1.09
C ALA A 264 -1.83 -1.95 -0.63
N VAL A 265 -2.98 -2.14 0.05
CA VAL A 265 -3.44 -3.47 0.47
C VAL A 265 -3.81 -4.35 -0.74
N ARG A 266 -4.55 -3.80 -1.71
CA ARG A 266 -4.98 -4.51 -2.92
C ARG A 266 -3.79 -5.00 -3.75
N SER A 267 -2.79 -4.15 -3.93
CA SER A 267 -1.57 -4.46 -4.67
C SER A 267 -0.56 -5.32 -3.89
N ASN A 268 -0.87 -5.67 -2.62
CA ASN A 268 0.04 -6.37 -1.72
C ASN A 268 1.40 -5.66 -1.59
N THR A 269 1.37 -4.35 -1.42
CA THR A 269 2.56 -3.50 -1.29
C THR A 269 2.86 -3.25 0.18
N LEU A 270 4.08 -3.55 0.62
CA LEU A 270 4.60 -3.19 1.93
C LEU A 270 4.98 -1.70 1.93
N LEU A 271 4.55 -0.96 2.93
CA LEU A 271 4.90 0.45 3.10
C LEU A 271 5.86 0.61 4.28
N TYR A 272 7.09 1.03 4.00
CA TYR A 272 8.03 1.53 5.00
C TYR A 272 8.03 3.04 4.96
N THR A 273 7.85 3.67 6.11
CA THR A 273 7.75 5.14 6.20
C THR A 273 8.86 5.68 7.10
N ILE A 274 9.60 6.66 6.61
CA ILE A 274 10.61 7.41 7.36
C ILE A 274 10.11 8.84 7.49
N VAL A 275 9.76 9.25 8.71
CA VAL A 275 9.26 10.60 8.98
C VAL A 275 10.38 11.46 9.53
N ILE A 276 10.83 12.40 8.70
CA ILE A 276 11.85 13.38 9.07
C ILE A 276 11.15 14.58 9.68
N ARG A 277 11.36 14.81 10.98
CA ARG A 277 10.70 15.88 11.70
C ARG A 277 11.51 17.17 11.64
N PRO A 278 11.00 18.21 10.98
CA PRO A 278 11.71 19.50 10.89
C PRO A 278 11.77 20.22 12.24
N VAL A 279 10.85 19.88 13.17
CA VAL A 279 10.74 20.52 14.50
C VAL A 279 10.58 19.45 15.57
N LYS A 280 11.45 19.47 16.59
CA LYS A 280 11.41 18.53 17.72
C LYS A 280 10.29 18.82 18.74
N ASN A 281 9.65 19.98 18.68
CA ASN A 281 8.61 20.40 19.62
C ASN A 281 7.22 19.94 19.16
N GLU A 282 6.43 19.38 20.07
CA GLU A 282 5.08 18.86 19.78
C GLU A 282 4.13 19.87 19.12
N SER A 283 4.26 21.17 19.44
CA SER A 283 3.43 22.24 18.88
C SER A 283 3.63 22.51 17.38
N GLY A 284 4.66 21.91 16.75
CA GLY A 284 4.94 22.03 15.31
C GLY A 284 4.82 20.72 14.54
N ARG A 285 4.40 19.62 15.21
CA ARG A 285 4.26 18.30 14.57
C ARG A 285 2.93 18.18 13.84
N ASN A 286 2.97 17.56 12.65
CA ASN A 286 1.77 17.12 11.95
C ASN A 286 1.30 15.75 12.48
N THR A 287 0.76 15.72 13.70
CA THR A 287 0.32 14.48 14.36
C THR A 287 -0.77 13.75 13.58
N ALA A 288 -1.62 14.46 12.86
CA ALA A 288 -2.66 13.86 12.03
C ALA A 288 -2.06 13.12 10.82
N GLY A 289 -1.08 13.72 10.13
CA GLY A 289 -0.35 13.10 9.04
C GLY A 289 0.48 11.90 9.52
N GLU A 290 1.19 12.05 10.65
CA GLU A 290 1.94 10.94 11.25
C GLU A 290 1.01 9.75 11.59
N HIS A 291 -0.17 9.99 12.18
CA HIS A 291 -1.13 8.94 12.50
C HIS A 291 -1.72 8.26 11.25
N ALA A 292 -2.00 9.03 10.20
CA ALA A 292 -2.45 8.48 8.93
C ALA A 292 -1.38 7.54 8.32
N LEU A 293 -0.12 7.98 8.30
CA LEU A 293 1.00 7.17 7.82
C LEU A 293 1.23 5.93 8.68
N GLU A 294 1.14 6.04 10.01
CA GLU A 294 1.25 4.91 10.93
C GLU A 294 0.18 3.86 10.63
N THR A 295 -1.07 4.29 10.44
CA THR A 295 -2.19 3.40 10.11
C THR A 295 -1.99 2.69 8.76
N MET A 296 -1.55 3.40 7.70
CA MET A 296 -1.26 2.79 6.42
C MET A 296 -0.10 1.79 6.52
N THR A 297 0.97 2.16 7.20
CA THR A 297 2.16 1.34 7.39
C THR A 297 1.84 0.06 8.15
N ASP A 298 1.12 0.14 9.28
CA ASP A 298 0.69 -1.04 10.06
C ASP A 298 -0.27 -1.93 9.24
N THR A 299 -1.20 -1.34 8.50
CA THR A 299 -2.15 -2.11 7.67
C THR A 299 -1.45 -2.95 6.61
N THR A 300 -0.34 -2.46 6.03
CA THR A 300 0.45 -3.18 5.01
C THR A 300 1.47 -4.14 5.58
N GLY A 301 1.78 -4.06 6.89
CA GLY A 301 2.77 -4.89 7.57
C GLY A 301 4.21 -4.37 7.49
N GLY A 302 4.39 -3.11 7.10
CA GLY A 302 5.70 -2.45 7.07
C GLY A 302 6.11 -1.88 8.42
N ALA A 303 6.97 -0.87 8.41
CA ALA A 303 7.47 -0.20 9.61
C ALA A 303 7.60 1.31 9.43
N MET A 304 7.39 2.04 10.51
CA MET A 304 7.58 3.48 10.57
C MET A 304 8.79 3.84 11.42
N PHE A 305 9.58 4.80 10.94
CA PHE A 305 10.82 5.23 11.57
C PHE A 305 10.81 6.74 11.76
N TYR A 306 11.44 7.18 12.84
CA TYR A 306 11.55 8.60 13.22
C TYR A 306 13.00 8.91 13.53
N PRO A 307 13.86 9.24 12.54
CA PRO A 307 15.20 9.66 12.82
C PRO A 307 15.20 10.97 13.61
N ASP A 308 16.03 11.03 14.65
CA ASP A 308 16.26 12.28 15.41
C ASP A 308 17.23 13.21 14.66
N THR A 309 18.05 12.63 13.81
CA THR A 309 19.04 13.34 13.00
C THR A 309 19.09 12.75 11.58
N PRO A 310 19.40 13.54 10.55
CA PRO A 310 19.57 13.03 9.19
C PRO A 310 20.64 11.93 9.07
N GLN A 311 21.65 11.94 9.94
CA GLN A 311 22.72 10.96 9.97
C GLN A 311 22.22 9.54 10.32
N GLU A 312 21.08 9.42 10.99
CA GLU A 312 20.47 8.13 11.32
C GLU A 312 19.80 7.45 10.13
N LEU A 313 19.55 8.18 9.03
CA LEU A 313 18.91 7.62 7.83
C LEU A 313 19.65 6.38 7.30
N GLY A 314 20.98 6.41 7.29
CA GLY A 314 21.80 5.26 6.88
C GLY A 314 21.49 4.01 7.70
N ALA A 315 21.46 4.14 9.03
CA ALA A 315 21.18 3.02 9.93
C ALA A 315 19.72 2.50 9.79
N ILE A 316 18.77 3.39 9.50
CA ILE A 316 17.39 3.03 9.23
C ILE A 316 17.28 2.24 7.92
N PHE A 317 17.91 2.70 6.86
CA PHE A 317 17.97 1.99 5.59
C PHE A 317 18.63 0.60 5.71
N ASP A 318 19.73 0.49 6.48
CA ASP A 318 20.37 -0.80 6.81
C ASP A 318 19.41 -1.74 7.53
N ARG A 319 18.58 -1.20 8.42
CA ARG A 319 17.58 -1.99 9.14
C ARG A 319 16.48 -2.48 8.21
N ILE A 320 16.00 -1.63 7.31
CA ILE A 320 15.00 -1.99 6.30
C ILE A 320 15.55 -3.09 5.39
N ASP A 321 16.78 -2.96 4.87
CA ASP A 321 17.39 -3.99 4.03
C ASP A 321 17.47 -5.33 4.75
N ARG A 322 18.02 -5.37 5.97
CA ARG A 322 18.10 -6.60 6.76
C ARG A 322 16.74 -7.24 6.97
N GLU A 323 15.73 -6.44 7.30
CA GLU A 323 14.38 -6.94 7.50
C GLU A 323 13.77 -7.51 6.22
N LEU A 324 13.90 -6.81 5.10
CA LEU A 324 13.41 -7.29 3.80
C LEU A 324 14.08 -8.61 3.39
N ARG A 325 15.30 -8.89 3.84
CA ARG A 325 16.03 -10.14 3.50
C ARG A 325 15.70 -11.31 4.41
N THR A 326 15.12 -11.05 5.57
CA THR A 326 14.82 -12.06 6.60
C THR A 326 13.32 -12.30 6.79
N GLN A 327 12.49 -11.82 5.85
CA GLN A 327 11.05 -12.07 5.90
C GLN A 327 10.71 -13.52 5.63
N TYR A 328 9.75 -14.03 6.38
CA TYR A 328 9.10 -15.31 6.09
C TYR A 328 7.99 -15.12 5.05
N LEU A 329 7.82 -16.13 4.21
CA LEU A 329 6.66 -16.25 3.34
C LEU A 329 5.78 -17.39 3.84
N LEU A 330 4.59 -17.06 4.28
CA LEU A 330 3.53 -18.00 4.60
C LEU A 330 2.52 -17.98 3.46
N ALA A 331 2.11 -19.18 2.99
CA ALA A 331 1.02 -19.22 2.03
C ALA A 331 -0.01 -20.27 2.45
N TYR A 332 -1.29 -19.98 2.24
CA TYR A 332 -2.40 -20.83 2.64
C TYR A 332 -3.58 -20.72 1.67
N TYR A 333 -4.41 -21.75 1.68
CA TYR A 333 -5.70 -21.74 0.98
C TYR A 333 -6.81 -21.41 1.97
N PRO A 334 -7.52 -20.30 1.82
CA PRO A 334 -8.56 -19.87 2.75
C PRO A 334 -9.65 -20.93 2.97
N THR A 335 -9.91 -21.27 4.23
CA THR A 335 -10.95 -22.21 4.62
C THR A 335 -11.72 -21.67 5.85
N PRO A 336 -13.04 -21.35 5.72
CA PRO A 336 -13.86 -21.36 4.50
C PRO A 336 -13.50 -20.23 3.53
N ARG A 337 -13.78 -20.43 2.25
CA ARG A 337 -13.63 -19.36 1.25
C ARG A 337 -14.59 -18.22 1.54
N GLY A 338 -14.10 -16.99 1.48
CA GLY A 338 -14.94 -15.80 1.61
C GLY A 338 -15.61 -15.38 0.31
N PRO A 339 -16.56 -14.43 0.38
CA PRO A 339 -17.12 -13.78 -0.80
C PRO A 339 -16.04 -13.09 -1.64
N ALA A 340 -16.30 -12.96 -2.95
CA ALA A 340 -15.43 -12.20 -3.85
C ALA A 340 -15.41 -10.70 -3.50
N ASN A 341 -14.32 -10.03 -3.82
CA ASN A 341 -14.14 -8.59 -3.66
C ASN A 341 -14.43 -8.07 -2.23
N THR A 342 -14.08 -8.87 -1.23
CA THR A 342 -14.21 -8.48 0.19
C THR A 342 -12.83 -8.44 0.86
N TYR A 343 -12.66 -7.50 1.80
CA TYR A 343 -11.48 -7.49 2.65
C TYR A 343 -11.63 -8.53 3.76
N ARG A 344 -10.62 -9.35 3.94
CA ARG A 344 -10.56 -10.36 5.00
C ARG A 344 -9.36 -10.10 5.90
N SER A 345 -9.58 -10.18 7.19
CA SER A 345 -8.53 -9.94 8.17
C SER A 345 -7.59 -11.12 8.30
N ILE A 346 -6.31 -10.83 8.51
CA ILE A 346 -5.26 -11.82 8.75
C ILE A 346 -4.59 -11.51 10.09
N VAL A 347 -4.33 -12.55 10.87
CA VAL A 347 -3.50 -12.47 12.08
C VAL A 347 -2.47 -13.58 12.04
N VAL A 348 -1.20 -13.23 12.25
CA VAL A 348 -0.11 -14.19 12.44
C VAL A 348 0.43 -14.04 13.85
N ALA A 349 0.45 -15.14 14.60
CA ALA A 349 1.07 -15.23 15.90
C ALA A 349 2.30 -16.14 15.85
N VAL A 350 3.30 -15.88 16.70
CA VAL A 350 4.52 -16.66 16.80
C VAL A 350 4.72 -17.12 18.24
N ASN A 351 5.08 -18.40 18.42
CA ASN A 351 5.45 -18.99 19.70
C ASN A 351 6.94 -19.33 19.73
N PRO A 352 7.65 -19.14 20.86
CA PRO A 352 7.16 -18.55 22.10
C PRO A 352 6.85 -17.05 21.96
N SER A 353 6.10 -16.49 22.88
CA SER A 353 5.84 -15.05 22.96
C SER A 353 7.14 -14.26 23.20
N GLY A 354 7.15 -12.98 22.83
CA GLY A 354 8.33 -12.10 22.99
C GLY A 354 8.87 -11.57 21.65
N TYR A 355 8.26 -11.99 20.53
CA TYR A 355 8.57 -11.45 19.22
C TYR A 355 7.58 -10.35 18.80
N HIS A 356 8.08 -9.33 18.12
CA HIS A 356 7.27 -8.37 17.39
C HIS A 356 7.01 -8.91 15.99
N VAL A 357 5.74 -9.23 15.69
CA VAL A 357 5.32 -9.82 14.41
C VAL A 357 4.60 -8.76 13.58
N ARG A 358 5.11 -8.50 12.39
CA ARG A 358 4.49 -7.59 11.42
C ARG A 358 4.15 -8.34 10.14
N HIS A 359 2.93 -8.09 9.67
CA HIS A 359 2.37 -8.65 8.43
C HIS A 359 1.22 -7.76 7.99
N ARG A 360 0.79 -7.86 6.75
CA ARG A 360 -0.43 -7.18 6.30
C ARG A 360 -1.63 -7.63 7.13
N LYS A 361 -2.48 -6.69 7.55
CA LYS A 361 -3.63 -6.98 8.42
C LYS A 361 -4.84 -7.53 7.66
N SER A 362 -4.88 -7.34 6.35
CA SER A 362 -5.97 -7.82 5.51
C SER A 362 -5.53 -8.00 4.06
N TYR A 363 -6.37 -8.66 3.27
CA TYR A 363 -6.23 -8.75 1.82
C TYR A 363 -7.60 -8.66 1.15
N LEU A 364 -7.62 -8.31 -0.12
CA LEU A 364 -8.84 -8.30 -0.94
C LEU A 364 -8.98 -9.66 -1.62
N THR A 365 -10.12 -10.33 -1.43
CA THR A 365 -10.42 -11.58 -2.14
C THR A 365 -10.58 -11.32 -3.64
N GLY A 366 -10.02 -12.20 -4.47
CA GLY A 366 -10.15 -12.13 -5.91
C GLY A 366 -11.60 -12.38 -6.40
N PRO A 367 -11.87 -12.11 -7.69
CA PRO A 367 -13.11 -12.52 -8.31
C PRO A 367 -13.24 -14.05 -8.26
N GLN A 368 -14.47 -14.55 -8.06
CA GLN A 368 -14.78 -16.00 -8.02
C GLN A 368 -14.85 -16.58 -9.43
#